data_68b9e745c17bb13762de7d3e7c957b37
#
_entry.id   68b9e745c17bb13762de7d3e7c957b37
#
_cell.length_a   1.000
_cell.length_b   1.000
_cell.length_c   1.000
_cell.angle_alpha   90.00
_cell.angle_beta   90.00
_cell.angle_gamma   90.00
#
_symmetry.space_group_name_H-M   'P 1'
#
loop_
_entity.id
_entity.type
_entity.pdbx_description
1 polymer ?
#
loop_
_entity_poly.entity_id
_entity_poly.type
_entity_poly.pdbx_seq_one_letter_code
_entity_poly.pdbx_strand_id
1 'polypeptide(L)'
;MTAVMRGDLATVQDVLTQHGLTAANINGAGQVVAAGTASQLSALAANPPEGSRLTPLPVAGAFHTMHMAPAVDELDKLARAVSTHDPRTAVISNRDGTVVHDGRDVIDRIVRQISNPVRWDLCMETMADLGVTGVLEVPPAGTLTGLIKRSLPGVETFALKTPDQLDDARAFCERHGDPSPIEGNPTWRMLVAPSKGTFTRSHRNEGEALAPAEEIGTVASLRDSIPVAAPHGGQIIEWLVEDGDLVSPGQPLVRLFPETAPQGALA
;
A
#
# COMPACT_ATOMS: atom_id res chain seq x y z
N MET A 1 1.56 -9.01 20.14
CA MET A 1 1.95 -9.94 19.04
C MET A 1 3.35 -10.49 19.31
N THR A 2 3.65 -11.70 18.83
CA THR A 2 4.95 -12.36 19.01
C THR A 2 5.33 -13.07 17.72
N ALA A 3 6.53 -12.81 17.21
CA ALA A 3 7.06 -13.57 16.08
C ALA A 3 7.54 -14.94 16.56
N VAL A 4 7.07 -15.99 15.89
CA VAL A 4 7.51 -17.38 16.05
C VAL A 4 8.42 -17.68 14.87
N MET A 5 9.69 -17.88 15.17
CA MET A 5 10.73 -18.12 14.17
C MET A 5 11.15 -19.58 14.25
N ARG A 6 11.29 -20.22 13.08
CA ARG A 6 11.57 -21.66 12.96
C ARG A 6 10.36 -22.52 13.41
N GLY A 7 10.50 -23.81 13.31
CA GLY A 7 9.42 -24.77 13.53
C GLY A 7 8.66 -25.08 12.24
N ASP A 8 8.04 -26.24 12.23
CA ASP A 8 7.13 -26.63 11.17
C ASP A 8 5.84 -25.81 11.24
N LEU A 9 5.35 -25.32 10.09
CA LEU A 9 4.17 -24.44 10.02
C LEU A 9 2.92 -25.07 10.65
N ALA A 10 2.65 -26.35 10.35
CA ALA A 10 1.47 -27.04 10.86
C ALA A 10 1.55 -27.17 12.39
N THR A 11 2.71 -27.60 12.90
CA THR A 11 2.96 -27.70 14.35
C THR A 11 2.81 -26.34 15.05
N VAL A 12 3.34 -25.27 14.46
CA VAL A 12 3.20 -23.92 15.02
C VAL A 12 1.72 -23.50 15.04
N GLN A 13 0.98 -23.72 13.96
CA GLN A 13 -0.44 -23.36 13.89
C GLN A 13 -1.29 -24.15 14.91
N ASP A 14 -1.01 -25.44 15.10
CA ASP A 14 -1.69 -26.27 16.10
C ASP A 14 -1.47 -25.74 17.51
N VAL A 15 -0.22 -25.41 17.86
CA VAL A 15 0.09 -24.83 19.18
C VAL A 15 -0.57 -23.47 19.35
N LEU A 16 -0.56 -22.61 18.34
CA LEU A 16 -1.25 -21.31 18.41
C LEU A 16 -2.75 -21.50 18.65
N THR A 17 -3.37 -22.45 17.95
CA THR A 17 -4.80 -22.77 18.10
C THR A 17 -5.11 -23.27 19.49
N GLN A 18 -4.28 -24.16 20.09
CA GLN A 18 -4.42 -24.65 21.46
C GLN A 18 -4.38 -23.53 22.51
N HIS A 19 -3.59 -22.48 22.23
CA HIS A 19 -3.53 -21.28 23.09
C HIS A 19 -4.59 -20.22 22.75
N GLY A 20 -5.49 -20.48 21.79
CA GLY A 20 -6.48 -19.51 21.32
C GLY A 20 -5.89 -18.28 20.63
N LEU A 21 -4.67 -18.41 20.09
CA LEU A 21 -3.96 -17.38 19.33
C LEU A 21 -4.27 -17.50 17.84
N THR A 22 -4.19 -16.36 17.15
CA THR A 22 -4.30 -16.31 15.70
C THR A 22 -2.91 -16.22 15.07
N ALA A 23 -2.65 -16.99 14.01
CA ALA A 23 -1.51 -16.78 13.12
C ALA A 23 -1.78 -15.53 12.26
N ALA A 24 -1.50 -14.35 12.81
CA ALA A 24 -1.84 -13.07 12.23
C ALA A 24 -1.07 -12.75 10.93
N ASN A 25 0.18 -13.23 10.82
CA ASN A 25 0.98 -13.19 9.60
C ASN A 25 1.64 -14.55 9.38
N ILE A 26 1.50 -15.09 8.20
CA ILE A 26 2.25 -16.24 7.72
C ILE A 26 3.24 -15.72 6.70
N ASN A 27 4.50 -15.55 7.13
CA ASN A 27 5.53 -14.86 6.36
C ASN A 27 6.39 -15.78 5.48
N GLY A 28 6.12 -17.09 5.52
CA GLY A 28 6.98 -18.08 4.85
C GLY A 28 8.31 -18.31 5.57
N ALA A 29 9.15 -19.20 5.03
CA ALA A 29 10.48 -19.53 5.57
C ALA A 29 10.51 -19.81 7.09
N GLY A 30 9.46 -20.46 7.62
CA GLY A 30 9.33 -20.79 9.04
C GLY A 30 9.11 -19.60 9.96
N GLN A 31 8.51 -18.52 9.46
CA GLN A 31 8.16 -17.36 10.26
C GLN A 31 6.66 -17.11 10.29
N VAL A 32 6.08 -17.13 11.49
CA VAL A 32 4.66 -16.82 11.77
C VAL A 32 4.62 -15.74 12.84
N VAL A 33 3.64 -14.84 12.76
CA VAL A 33 3.37 -13.88 13.84
C VAL A 33 2.09 -14.30 14.56
N ALA A 34 2.24 -14.65 15.83
CA ALA A 34 1.13 -14.96 16.72
C ALA A 34 0.53 -13.68 17.30
N ALA A 35 -0.81 -13.58 17.31
CA ALA A 35 -1.50 -12.45 17.90
C ALA A 35 -2.70 -12.92 18.74
N GLY A 36 -2.97 -12.19 19.81
CA GLY A 36 -4.07 -12.42 20.76
C GLY A 36 -3.91 -11.57 22.01
N THR A 37 -4.52 -12.00 23.10
CA THR A 37 -4.44 -11.31 24.39
C THR A 37 -3.05 -11.48 25.05
N ALA A 38 -2.73 -10.60 25.98
CA ALA A 38 -1.45 -10.68 26.72
C ALA A 38 -1.32 -12.01 27.49
N SER A 39 -2.41 -12.52 28.06
CA SER A 39 -2.41 -13.81 28.77
C SER A 39 -2.14 -15.00 27.85
N GLN A 40 -2.73 -15.01 26.66
CA GLN A 40 -2.48 -16.05 25.64
C GLN A 40 -1.04 -16.04 25.16
N LEU A 41 -0.48 -14.84 24.91
CA LEU A 41 0.94 -14.70 24.51
C LEU A 41 1.90 -15.10 25.63
N SER A 42 1.54 -14.87 26.90
CA SER A 42 2.32 -15.35 28.05
C SER A 42 2.29 -16.86 28.17
N ALA A 43 1.12 -17.48 27.91
CA ALA A 43 1.00 -18.95 27.89
C ALA A 43 1.83 -19.59 26.77
N LEU A 44 1.84 -18.98 25.58
CA LEU A 44 2.72 -19.38 24.47
C LEU A 44 4.20 -19.27 24.84
N ALA A 45 4.57 -18.20 25.54
CA ALA A 45 5.96 -17.99 25.96
C ALA A 45 6.43 -19.05 26.99
N ALA A 46 5.49 -19.53 27.84
CA ALA A 46 5.78 -20.60 28.80
C ALA A 46 5.88 -21.99 28.15
N ASN A 47 5.15 -22.20 27.02
CA ASN A 47 5.11 -23.47 26.29
C ASN A 47 5.27 -23.20 24.78
N PRO A 48 6.46 -22.84 24.31
CA PRO A 48 6.68 -22.53 22.90
C PRO A 48 6.62 -23.78 22.02
N PRO A 49 6.26 -23.65 20.73
CA PRO A 49 6.37 -24.75 19.78
C PRO A 49 7.81 -25.30 19.74
N GLU A 50 7.93 -26.62 19.63
CA GLU A 50 9.24 -27.28 19.64
C GLU A 50 10.17 -26.74 18.55
N GLY A 51 11.43 -26.49 18.88
CA GLY A 51 12.45 -25.96 17.98
C GLY A 51 12.23 -24.50 17.54
N SER A 52 11.19 -23.83 18.04
CA SER A 52 10.91 -22.44 17.71
C SER A 52 11.64 -21.43 18.61
N ARG A 53 11.79 -20.22 18.10
CA ARG A 53 12.27 -19.05 18.85
C ARG A 53 11.20 -17.97 18.83
N LEU A 54 10.82 -17.50 20.01
CA LEU A 54 9.84 -16.43 20.18
C LEU A 54 10.53 -15.07 20.28
N THR A 55 9.96 -14.06 19.62
CA THR A 55 10.41 -12.67 19.73
C THR A 55 9.18 -11.78 19.88
N PRO A 56 8.93 -11.18 21.06
CA PRO A 56 7.86 -10.21 21.25
C PRO A 56 8.00 -9.02 20.30
N LEU A 57 6.89 -8.56 19.73
CA LEU A 57 6.86 -7.40 18.85
C LEU A 57 6.35 -6.17 19.61
N PRO A 58 6.99 -5.00 19.45
CA PRO A 58 6.59 -3.76 20.12
C PRO A 58 5.39 -3.12 19.41
N VAL A 59 4.26 -3.82 19.37
CA VAL A 59 3.02 -3.35 18.73
C VAL A 59 1.90 -3.24 19.76
N ALA A 60 1.04 -2.24 19.59
CA ALA A 60 0.02 -1.86 20.58
C ALA A 60 -1.27 -2.72 20.52
N GLY A 61 -1.44 -3.58 19.49
CA GLY A 61 -2.68 -4.32 19.28
C GLY A 61 -2.47 -5.71 18.68
N ALA A 62 -3.53 -6.53 18.72
CA ALA A 62 -3.61 -7.82 18.06
C ALA A 62 -4.09 -7.65 16.60
N PHE A 63 -3.28 -6.99 15.77
CA PHE A 63 -3.60 -6.73 14.37
C PHE A 63 -3.80 -8.03 13.59
N HIS A 64 -4.59 -7.96 12.52
CA HIS A 64 -4.94 -9.08 11.67
C HIS A 64 -5.65 -10.22 12.40
N THR A 65 -6.41 -9.89 13.45
CA THR A 65 -7.24 -10.82 14.20
C THR A 65 -8.64 -10.25 14.44
N MET A 66 -9.55 -11.08 14.90
CA MET A 66 -10.91 -10.65 15.25
C MET A 66 -10.96 -9.55 16.34
N HIS A 67 -9.90 -9.36 17.11
CA HIS A 67 -9.81 -8.25 18.08
C HIS A 67 -9.89 -6.87 17.40
N MET A 68 -9.57 -6.79 16.10
CA MET A 68 -9.64 -5.57 15.30
C MET A 68 -10.99 -5.41 14.58
N ALA A 69 -11.92 -6.32 14.71
CA ALA A 69 -13.23 -6.26 14.04
C ALA A 69 -13.99 -4.94 14.25
N PRO A 70 -13.97 -4.29 15.44
CA PRO A 70 -14.62 -3.00 15.62
C PRO A 70 -14.10 -1.88 14.69
N ALA A 71 -12.85 -1.95 14.26
CA ALA A 71 -12.27 -0.98 13.34
C ALA A 71 -12.70 -1.21 11.88
N VAL A 72 -13.13 -2.42 11.53
CA VAL A 72 -13.57 -2.78 10.18
C VAL A 72 -14.81 -1.98 9.78
N ASP A 73 -15.80 -1.87 10.67
CA ASP A 73 -17.05 -1.17 10.38
C ASP A 73 -16.85 0.33 10.10
N GLU A 74 -15.93 0.96 10.83
CA GLU A 74 -15.61 2.38 10.62
C GLU A 74 -14.85 2.58 9.30
N LEU A 75 -13.88 1.70 9.02
CA LEU A 75 -13.14 1.77 7.77
C LEU A 75 -14.02 1.45 6.56
N ASP A 76 -14.95 0.49 6.66
CA ASP A 76 -15.88 0.12 5.60
C ASP A 76 -16.79 1.30 5.20
N LYS A 77 -17.28 2.07 6.18
CA LYS A 77 -18.07 3.28 5.89
C LYS A 77 -17.29 4.29 5.07
N LEU A 78 -16.03 4.52 5.42
CA LEU A 78 -15.16 5.43 4.68
C LEU A 78 -14.82 4.87 3.28
N ALA A 79 -14.52 3.57 3.20
CA ALA A 79 -14.15 2.90 1.96
C ALA A 79 -15.27 2.91 0.90
N ARG A 80 -16.54 2.88 1.33
CA ARG A 80 -17.70 2.97 0.41
C ARG A 80 -17.80 4.31 -0.30
N ALA A 81 -17.29 5.38 0.33
CA ALA A 81 -17.29 6.72 -0.24
C ALA A 81 -16.08 6.96 -1.17
N VAL A 82 -15.10 6.05 -1.20
CA VAL A 82 -13.93 6.19 -2.05
C VAL A 82 -14.23 5.77 -3.48
N SER A 83 -13.99 6.66 -4.42
CA SER A 83 -13.97 6.34 -5.85
C SER A 83 -12.78 5.44 -6.17
N THR A 84 -13.01 4.36 -6.90
CA THR A 84 -11.97 3.41 -7.27
C THR A 84 -11.92 3.20 -8.76
N HIS A 85 -10.76 2.82 -9.27
CA HIS A 85 -10.54 2.35 -10.63
C HIS A 85 -9.68 1.10 -10.59
N ASP A 86 -9.71 0.33 -11.66
CA ASP A 86 -8.95 -0.90 -11.74
C ASP A 86 -7.45 -0.65 -11.70
N PRO A 87 -6.68 -1.50 -11.00
CA PRO A 87 -5.23 -1.38 -10.96
C PRO A 87 -4.61 -1.50 -12.35
N ARG A 88 -3.72 -0.57 -12.70
CA ARG A 88 -2.93 -0.65 -13.94
C ARG A 88 -1.75 -1.61 -13.82
N THR A 89 -1.25 -1.79 -12.61
CA THR A 89 -0.21 -2.76 -12.28
C THR A 89 -0.83 -3.88 -11.48
N ALA A 90 -0.46 -5.12 -11.74
CA ALA A 90 -0.95 -6.27 -11.00
C ALA A 90 -0.77 -6.08 -9.48
N VAL A 91 -1.84 -6.22 -8.72
CA VAL A 91 -1.85 -6.12 -7.27
C VAL A 91 -1.99 -7.52 -6.70
N ILE A 92 -1.00 -7.97 -5.95
CA ILE A 92 -1.07 -9.24 -5.23
C ILE A 92 -1.65 -8.97 -3.84
N SER A 93 -2.74 -9.66 -3.50
CA SER A 93 -3.45 -9.47 -2.26
C SER A 93 -2.84 -10.27 -1.10
N ASN A 94 -2.55 -9.60 0.01
CA ASN A 94 -2.09 -10.24 1.26
C ASN A 94 -3.12 -11.22 1.87
N ARG A 95 -4.35 -11.19 1.44
CA ARG A 95 -5.40 -12.06 1.94
C ARG A 95 -5.17 -13.52 1.57
N ASP A 96 -4.77 -13.77 0.33
CA ASP A 96 -4.75 -15.10 -0.28
C ASP A 96 -3.68 -15.27 -1.38
N GLY A 97 -2.82 -14.27 -1.58
CA GLY A 97 -1.78 -14.28 -2.61
C GLY A 97 -2.30 -14.10 -4.04
N THR A 98 -3.60 -13.92 -4.26
CA THR A 98 -4.15 -13.79 -5.61
C THR A 98 -3.87 -12.43 -6.24
N VAL A 99 -3.74 -12.39 -7.56
CA VAL A 99 -3.71 -11.15 -8.33
C VAL A 99 -5.12 -10.59 -8.43
N VAL A 100 -5.29 -9.32 -8.08
CA VAL A 100 -6.57 -8.61 -8.08
C VAL A 100 -6.57 -7.57 -9.18
N HIS A 101 -7.63 -7.57 -10.01
CA HIS A 101 -7.77 -6.70 -11.16
C HIS A 101 -8.89 -5.66 -11.02
N ASP A 102 -9.76 -5.80 -10.03
CA ASP A 102 -10.88 -4.90 -9.77
C ASP A 102 -10.57 -3.97 -8.60
N GLY A 103 -10.70 -2.65 -8.83
CA GLY A 103 -10.36 -1.63 -7.82
C GLY A 103 -11.27 -1.66 -6.60
N ARG A 104 -12.54 -2.05 -6.75
CA ARG A 104 -13.46 -2.20 -5.62
C ARG A 104 -13.10 -3.41 -4.77
N ASP A 105 -12.73 -4.56 -5.41
CA ASP A 105 -12.25 -5.74 -4.68
C ASP A 105 -10.94 -5.43 -3.92
N VAL A 106 -10.04 -4.61 -4.48
CA VAL A 106 -8.82 -4.16 -3.77
C VAL A 106 -9.19 -3.45 -2.47
N ILE A 107 -10.12 -2.48 -2.52
CA ILE A 107 -10.56 -1.75 -1.32
C ILE A 107 -11.24 -2.67 -0.31
N ASP A 108 -12.13 -3.53 -0.76
CA ASP A 108 -12.83 -4.49 0.12
C ASP A 108 -11.84 -5.44 0.82
N ARG A 109 -10.78 -5.87 0.12
CA ARG A 109 -9.71 -6.69 0.68
C ARG A 109 -8.89 -5.93 1.71
N ILE A 110 -8.55 -4.66 1.46
CA ILE A 110 -7.84 -3.77 2.41
C ILE A 110 -8.65 -3.61 3.69
N VAL A 111 -9.95 -3.31 3.59
CA VAL A 111 -10.84 -3.18 4.75
C VAL A 111 -10.86 -4.46 5.59
N ARG A 112 -11.06 -5.60 4.93
CA ARG A 112 -11.14 -6.90 5.62
C ARG A 112 -9.80 -7.36 6.18
N GLN A 113 -8.67 -6.91 5.60
CA GLN A 113 -7.33 -7.27 6.06
C GLN A 113 -7.05 -6.83 7.50
N ILE A 114 -7.73 -5.80 7.98
CA ILE A 114 -7.60 -5.28 9.36
C ILE A 114 -7.83 -6.38 10.40
N SER A 115 -8.82 -7.26 10.16
CA SER A 115 -9.22 -8.33 11.08
C SER A 115 -8.89 -9.74 10.59
N ASN A 116 -8.20 -9.87 9.45
CA ASN A 116 -7.89 -11.17 8.84
C ASN A 116 -6.37 -11.35 8.66
N PRO A 117 -5.90 -12.60 8.75
CA PRO A 117 -4.47 -12.91 8.60
C PRO A 117 -3.86 -12.45 7.29
N VAL A 118 -2.57 -12.12 7.35
CA VAL A 118 -1.72 -11.82 6.20
C VAL A 118 -1.05 -13.09 5.71
N ARG A 119 -1.26 -13.44 4.44
CA ARG A 119 -0.69 -14.59 3.75
C ARG A 119 0.44 -14.16 2.82
N TRP A 120 1.53 -13.64 3.42
CA TRP A 120 2.71 -13.23 2.67
C TRP A 120 3.41 -14.41 1.97
N ASP A 121 3.32 -15.60 2.56
CA ASP A 121 3.76 -16.85 1.97
C ASP A 121 3.15 -17.08 0.58
N LEU A 122 1.82 -16.95 0.45
CA LEU A 122 1.11 -17.10 -0.83
C LEU A 122 1.43 -15.97 -1.80
N CYS A 123 1.68 -14.75 -1.31
CA CYS A 123 2.14 -13.67 -2.18
C CYS A 123 3.49 -14.00 -2.83
N MET A 124 4.42 -14.59 -2.08
CA MET A 124 5.72 -15.01 -2.61
C MET A 124 5.60 -16.17 -3.59
N GLU A 125 4.71 -17.14 -3.34
CA GLU A 125 4.40 -18.21 -4.32
C GLU A 125 3.90 -17.60 -5.64
N THR A 126 2.95 -16.70 -5.59
CA THR A 126 2.45 -15.98 -6.77
C THR A 126 3.54 -15.18 -7.48
N MET A 127 4.44 -14.52 -6.75
CA MET A 127 5.59 -13.83 -7.36
C MET A 127 6.50 -14.81 -8.11
N ALA A 128 6.73 -16.02 -7.56
CA ALA A 128 7.51 -17.05 -8.22
C ALA A 128 6.82 -17.56 -9.50
N ASP A 129 5.52 -17.81 -9.42
CA ASP A 129 4.71 -18.28 -10.56
C ASP A 129 4.65 -17.23 -11.70
N LEU A 130 4.67 -15.95 -11.34
CA LEU A 130 4.75 -14.84 -12.30
C LEU A 130 6.17 -14.61 -12.85
N GLY A 131 7.16 -15.37 -12.40
CA GLY A 131 8.54 -15.25 -12.87
C GLY A 131 9.24 -13.95 -12.43
N VAL A 132 8.88 -13.39 -11.27
CA VAL A 132 9.50 -12.19 -10.72
C VAL A 132 10.99 -12.42 -10.49
N THR A 133 11.83 -11.59 -11.09
CA THR A 133 13.30 -11.65 -11.00
C THR A 133 13.90 -10.66 -10.02
N GLY A 134 13.17 -9.59 -9.68
CA GLY A 134 13.60 -8.55 -8.75
C GLY A 134 12.47 -8.02 -7.89
N VAL A 135 12.75 -7.71 -6.62
CA VAL A 135 11.81 -7.10 -5.68
C VAL A 135 12.42 -5.84 -5.08
N LEU A 136 11.78 -4.71 -5.32
CA LEU A 136 12.11 -3.43 -4.71
C LEU A 136 11.16 -3.16 -3.54
N GLU A 137 11.72 -2.95 -2.34
CA GLU A 137 10.96 -2.58 -1.15
C GLU A 137 11.12 -1.08 -0.88
N VAL A 138 10.00 -0.35 -0.87
CA VAL A 138 9.99 1.09 -0.56
C VAL A 138 10.01 1.33 0.95
N PRO A 139 10.42 2.54 1.42
CA PRO A 139 10.55 2.84 2.85
C PRO A 139 9.23 2.62 3.64
N PRO A 140 9.36 2.13 4.90
CA PRO A 140 10.57 1.72 5.63
C PRO A 140 11.02 0.31 5.22
N ALA A 141 12.09 0.23 4.45
CA ALA A 141 12.52 -0.98 3.76
C ALA A 141 13.49 -1.87 4.61
N GLY A 142 13.53 -3.16 4.29
CA GLY A 142 14.46 -4.14 4.84
C GLY A 142 13.81 -5.38 5.46
N THR A 143 12.51 -5.33 5.75
CA THR A 143 11.78 -6.46 6.34
C THR A 143 11.36 -7.46 5.26
N LEU A 144 10.69 -7.00 4.22
CA LEU A 144 10.16 -7.86 3.15
C LEU A 144 11.30 -8.41 2.28
N THR A 145 12.30 -7.60 1.96
CA THR A 145 13.50 -8.08 1.25
C THR A 145 14.21 -9.18 2.02
N GLY A 146 14.21 -9.13 3.35
CA GLY A 146 14.74 -10.20 4.19
C GLY A 146 13.94 -11.51 4.11
N LEU A 147 12.61 -11.42 3.94
CA LEU A 147 11.73 -12.57 3.72
C LEU A 147 11.93 -13.17 2.32
N ILE A 148 11.94 -12.32 1.30
CA ILE A 148 12.15 -12.72 -0.12
C ILE A 148 13.47 -13.48 -0.27
N LYS A 149 14.59 -12.96 0.26
CA LYS A 149 15.90 -13.63 0.19
C LYS A 149 15.89 -15.06 0.74
N ARG A 150 15.06 -15.33 1.75
CA ARG A 150 14.97 -16.67 2.34
C ARG A 150 14.02 -17.61 1.59
N SER A 151 12.95 -17.06 1.04
CA SER A 151 11.88 -17.85 0.41
C SER A 151 12.05 -18.02 -1.10
N LEU A 152 12.65 -17.04 -1.76
CA LEU A 152 12.83 -17.01 -3.22
C LEU A 152 14.32 -16.86 -3.58
N PRO A 153 15.13 -17.93 -3.41
CA PRO A 153 16.53 -17.88 -3.77
C PRO A 153 16.68 -17.62 -5.28
N GLY A 154 17.50 -16.63 -5.63
CA GLY A 154 17.73 -16.22 -7.03
C GLY A 154 16.95 -14.94 -7.43
N VAL A 155 15.98 -14.49 -6.64
CA VAL A 155 15.33 -13.19 -6.85
C VAL A 155 16.22 -12.08 -6.25
N GLU A 156 16.61 -11.12 -7.09
CA GLU A 156 17.37 -9.94 -6.64
C GLU A 156 16.48 -9.03 -5.77
N THR A 157 17.05 -8.44 -4.74
CA THR A 157 16.27 -7.57 -3.86
C THR A 157 16.95 -6.24 -3.63
N PHE A 158 16.18 -5.16 -3.69
CA PHE A 158 16.64 -3.81 -3.36
C PHE A 158 15.75 -3.19 -2.28
N ALA A 159 16.35 -2.79 -1.16
CA ALA A 159 15.67 -2.07 -0.09
C ALA A 159 15.97 -0.58 -0.19
N LEU A 160 15.07 0.20 -0.75
CA LEU A 160 15.17 1.66 -0.83
C LEU A 160 14.90 2.25 0.56
N LYS A 161 15.92 2.84 1.18
CA LYS A 161 15.84 3.37 2.56
C LYS A 161 15.91 4.88 2.62
N THR A 162 16.65 5.49 1.71
CA THR A 162 16.96 6.91 1.72
C THR A 162 16.86 7.51 0.32
N PRO A 163 16.58 8.83 0.19
CA PRO A 163 16.43 9.49 -1.11
C PRO A 163 17.67 9.44 -2.01
N ASP A 164 18.87 9.36 -1.44
CA ASP A 164 20.13 9.26 -2.17
C ASP A 164 20.26 7.94 -2.96
N GLN A 165 19.45 6.92 -2.63
CA GLN A 165 19.41 5.63 -3.33
C GLN A 165 18.42 5.61 -4.51
N LEU A 166 17.78 6.73 -4.86
CA LEU A 166 16.74 6.75 -5.91
C LEU A 166 17.29 6.39 -7.30
N ASP A 167 18.51 6.78 -7.64
CA ASP A 167 19.10 6.46 -8.94
C ASP A 167 19.44 4.96 -9.03
N ASP A 168 19.94 4.37 -7.94
CA ASP A 168 20.15 2.91 -7.86
C ASP A 168 18.82 2.13 -7.94
N ALA A 169 17.75 2.66 -7.30
CA ALA A 169 16.42 2.07 -7.38
C ALA A 169 15.85 2.12 -8.81
N ARG A 170 16.05 3.21 -9.55
CA ARG A 170 15.67 3.31 -10.96
C ARG A 170 16.42 2.30 -11.82
N ALA A 171 17.75 2.24 -11.67
CA ALA A 171 18.57 1.25 -12.37
C ALA A 171 18.16 -0.20 -12.04
N PHE A 172 17.74 -0.45 -10.80
CA PHE A 172 17.17 -1.75 -10.41
C PHE A 172 15.86 -2.04 -11.16
N CYS A 173 14.94 -1.08 -11.21
CA CYS A 173 13.70 -1.22 -11.97
C CYS A 173 13.92 -1.43 -13.47
N GLU A 174 14.91 -0.77 -14.06
CA GLU A 174 15.27 -0.94 -15.47
C GLU A 174 15.78 -2.36 -15.78
N ARG A 175 16.49 -2.99 -14.84
CA ARG A 175 16.98 -4.37 -15.01
C ARG A 175 15.92 -5.43 -14.86
N HIS A 176 14.92 -5.20 -14.01
CA HIS A 176 13.93 -6.21 -13.62
C HIS A 176 12.52 -5.88 -14.11
N GLY A 177 12.27 -4.64 -14.53
CA GLY A 177 10.99 -4.24 -15.08
C GLY A 177 10.78 -4.81 -16.47
N ASP A 178 9.53 -5.06 -16.81
CA ASP A 178 9.14 -5.39 -18.16
C ASP A 178 9.32 -4.11 -19.03
N PRO A 179 10.19 -4.14 -20.07
CA PRO A 179 10.32 -3.03 -20.99
C PRO A 179 9.12 -2.88 -21.93
N SER A 180 8.14 -3.79 -21.86
CA SER A 180 6.88 -3.57 -22.57
C SER A 180 6.37 -2.18 -22.20
N PRO A 181 6.11 -1.30 -23.18
CA PRO A 181 5.51 -0.04 -22.86
C PRO A 181 4.22 -0.38 -22.12
N ILE A 182 4.16 -0.07 -20.82
CA ILE A 182 2.88 0.09 -20.19
C ILE A 182 2.18 1.09 -21.10
N GLU A 183 1.21 0.61 -21.88
CA GLU A 183 0.35 1.50 -22.64
C GLU A 183 -0.25 2.46 -21.60
N GLY A 184 0.32 3.66 -21.57
CA GLY A 184 0.12 4.66 -20.55
C GLY A 184 1.06 4.52 -19.34
N ASN A 185 2.30 5.03 -19.45
CA ASN A 185 2.87 5.79 -18.35
C ASN A 185 1.71 6.57 -17.73
N PRO A 186 1.50 6.55 -16.39
CA PRO A 186 0.51 7.44 -15.81
C PRO A 186 0.92 8.86 -16.21
N THR A 187 0.40 9.30 -17.35
CA THR A 187 0.58 10.64 -17.87
C THR A 187 -0.24 11.61 -17.01
N TRP A 188 -0.84 11.14 -15.93
CA TRP A 188 -1.57 11.99 -15.03
C TRP A 188 -0.70 12.48 -13.88
N ARG A 189 -0.96 13.71 -13.47
CA ARG A 189 -0.42 14.33 -12.27
C ARG A 189 -1.55 14.55 -11.28
N MET A 190 -1.20 14.52 -10.00
CA MET A 190 -2.16 14.76 -8.93
C MET A 190 -1.84 16.11 -8.30
N LEU A 191 -2.83 16.99 -8.19
CA LEU A 191 -2.72 18.18 -7.37
C LEU A 191 -3.30 17.86 -6.00
N VAL A 192 -2.62 18.33 -4.97
CA VAL A 192 -2.96 18.05 -3.58
C VAL A 192 -3.24 19.35 -2.83
N ALA A 193 -4.02 19.25 -1.76
CA ALA A 193 -4.32 20.37 -0.89
C ALA A 193 -3.05 20.91 -0.21
N PRO A 194 -2.75 22.22 -0.31
CA PRO A 194 -1.57 22.83 0.31
C PRO A 194 -1.71 22.98 1.83
N SER A 195 -2.94 23.02 2.34
CA SER A 195 -3.23 23.24 3.75
C SER A 195 -4.53 22.54 4.16
N LYS A 196 -4.81 22.54 5.47
CA LYS A 196 -6.12 22.16 6.00
C LYS A 196 -7.11 23.30 5.80
N GLY A 197 -8.29 23.00 5.28
CA GLY A 197 -9.35 23.99 5.08
C GLY A 197 -10.53 23.42 4.30
N THR A 198 -11.42 24.32 3.88
CA THR A 198 -12.50 23.99 2.95
C THR A 198 -12.03 24.27 1.53
N PHE A 199 -12.15 23.28 0.66
CA PHE A 199 -11.80 23.43 -0.75
C PHE A 199 -13.00 24.01 -1.50
N THR A 200 -12.76 25.11 -2.21
CA THR A 200 -13.73 25.68 -3.16
C THR A 200 -13.20 25.46 -4.58
N ARG A 201 -13.94 24.73 -5.35
CA ARG A 201 -13.57 24.31 -6.71
C ARG A 201 -13.81 25.45 -7.70
N SER A 202 -12.94 25.60 -8.69
CA SER A 202 -13.22 26.43 -9.87
C SER A 202 -14.31 25.79 -10.73
N HIS A 203 -15.00 26.60 -11.56
CA HIS A 203 -16.07 26.13 -12.46
C HIS A 203 -15.51 25.41 -13.70
N ARG A 204 -14.51 24.54 -13.50
CA ARG A 204 -13.92 23.70 -14.55
C ARG A 204 -14.49 22.30 -14.51
N ASN A 205 -14.82 21.76 -15.68
CA ASN A 205 -15.35 20.41 -15.83
C ASN A 205 -14.23 19.40 -16.16
N GLU A 206 -14.54 18.15 -15.91
CA GLU A 206 -13.69 17.05 -16.38
C GLU A 206 -13.60 17.09 -17.92
N GLY A 207 -12.42 16.81 -18.44
CA GLY A 207 -12.10 16.93 -19.85
C GLY A 207 -11.63 18.31 -20.31
N GLU A 208 -11.73 19.36 -19.50
CA GLU A 208 -11.25 20.69 -19.85
C GLU A 208 -9.72 20.82 -19.68
N ALA A 209 -9.10 21.59 -20.56
CA ALA A 209 -7.67 21.88 -20.49
C ALA A 209 -7.40 23.09 -19.57
N LEU A 210 -6.32 23.00 -18.82
CA LEU A 210 -5.80 24.04 -17.94
C LEU A 210 -4.47 24.57 -18.50
N ALA A 211 -4.30 25.88 -18.49
CA ALA A 211 -2.99 26.49 -18.80
C ALA A 211 -2.00 26.29 -17.62
N PRO A 212 -0.67 26.36 -17.89
CA PRO A 212 0.32 26.38 -16.82
C PRO A 212 0.04 27.51 -15.81
N ALA A 213 0.12 27.17 -14.50
CA ALA A 213 -0.18 28.05 -13.38
C ALA A 213 -1.65 28.50 -13.26
N GLU A 214 -2.56 27.91 -14.03
CA GLU A 214 -4.01 28.19 -13.90
C GLU A 214 -4.54 27.68 -12.56
N GLU A 215 -5.36 28.51 -11.92
CA GLU A 215 -5.98 28.19 -10.63
C GLU A 215 -7.17 27.26 -10.83
N ILE A 216 -7.20 26.17 -10.05
CA ILE A 216 -8.25 25.15 -10.06
C ILE A 216 -9.22 25.28 -8.87
N GLY A 217 -8.91 26.13 -7.93
CA GLY A 217 -9.71 26.37 -6.73
C GLY A 217 -8.88 26.95 -5.60
N THR A 218 -9.50 27.09 -4.44
CA THR A 218 -8.86 27.61 -3.23
C THR A 218 -9.11 26.71 -2.04
N VAL A 219 -8.14 26.62 -1.14
CA VAL A 219 -8.32 26.02 0.19
C VAL A 219 -8.39 27.15 1.22
N ALA A 220 -9.56 27.35 1.79
CA ALA A 220 -9.81 28.38 2.77
C ALA A 220 -9.83 27.82 4.20
N SER A 221 -9.13 28.47 5.10
CA SER A 221 -9.17 28.26 6.54
C SER A 221 -9.75 29.48 7.24
N LEU A 222 -9.91 29.45 8.56
CA LEU A 222 -10.36 30.62 9.33
C LEU A 222 -9.39 31.83 9.24
N ARG A 223 -8.16 31.63 8.78
CA ARG A 223 -7.12 32.67 8.77
C ARG A 223 -6.61 33.01 7.38
N ASP A 224 -6.60 32.04 6.48
CA ASP A 224 -5.95 32.15 5.18
C ASP A 224 -6.80 31.49 4.08
N SER A 225 -6.67 32.01 2.86
CA SER A 225 -7.19 31.38 1.64
C SER A 225 -6.03 31.19 0.67
N ILE A 226 -5.70 29.93 0.35
CA ILE A 226 -4.54 29.55 -0.45
C ILE A 226 -5.04 29.05 -1.81
N PRO A 227 -4.65 29.68 -2.92
CA PRO A 227 -5.01 29.22 -4.24
C PRO A 227 -4.28 27.89 -4.54
N VAL A 228 -4.99 26.99 -5.21
CA VAL A 228 -4.45 25.76 -5.76
C VAL A 228 -4.36 25.93 -7.27
N ALA A 229 -3.15 25.94 -7.79
CA ALA A 229 -2.90 26.12 -9.21
C ALA A 229 -2.26 24.87 -9.82
N ALA A 230 -2.47 24.64 -11.12
CA ALA A 230 -1.83 23.58 -11.90
C ALA A 230 -0.46 24.06 -12.41
N PRO A 231 0.70 23.71 -11.79
CA PRO A 231 1.99 24.32 -12.13
C PRO A 231 2.40 24.15 -13.60
N HIS A 232 1.95 23.07 -14.21
CA HIS A 232 2.31 22.68 -15.58
C HIS A 232 1.12 22.62 -16.53
N GLY A 233 -0.07 23.05 -16.09
CA GLY A 233 -1.30 22.86 -16.84
C GLY A 233 -1.65 21.38 -17.03
N GLY A 234 -2.52 21.12 -18.01
CA GLY A 234 -2.96 19.77 -18.36
C GLY A 234 -4.46 19.68 -18.54
N GLN A 235 -4.98 18.50 -18.83
CA GLN A 235 -6.42 18.25 -18.95
C GLN A 235 -6.97 17.61 -17.67
N ILE A 236 -8.09 18.10 -17.16
CA ILE A 236 -8.74 17.52 -15.98
C ILE A 236 -9.29 16.14 -16.34
N ILE A 237 -8.83 15.10 -15.63
CA ILE A 237 -9.33 13.73 -15.78
C ILE A 237 -10.54 13.53 -14.89
N GLU A 238 -10.35 13.81 -13.59
CA GLU A 238 -11.40 13.66 -12.58
C GLU A 238 -11.13 14.55 -11.37
N TRP A 239 -12.19 14.96 -10.72
CA TRP A 239 -12.15 15.59 -9.42
C TRP A 239 -12.22 14.51 -8.33
N LEU A 240 -11.37 14.60 -7.32
CA LEU A 240 -11.28 13.63 -6.22
C LEU A 240 -11.95 14.15 -4.94
N VAL A 241 -12.44 15.40 -4.98
CA VAL A 241 -13.17 16.08 -3.90
C VAL A 241 -14.31 16.92 -4.51
N GLU A 242 -15.36 17.09 -3.74
CA GLU A 242 -16.48 17.95 -4.10
C GLU A 242 -16.25 19.39 -3.67
N ASP A 243 -17.00 20.32 -4.26
CA ASP A 243 -17.01 21.73 -3.86
C ASP A 243 -17.52 21.87 -2.41
N GLY A 244 -16.74 22.55 -1.56
CA GLY A 244 -17.05 22.69 -0.14
C GLY A 244 -16.51 21.60 0.78
N ASP A 245 -15.81 20.61 0.28
CA ASP A 245 -15.23 19.56 1.09
C ASP A 245 -14.13 20.07 2.03
N LEU A 246 -14.07 19.48 3.23
CA LEU A 246 -12.98 19.66 4.15
C LEU A 246 -11.79 18.82 3.74
N VAL A 247 -10.65 19.47 3.52
CA VAL A 247 -9.43 18.81 3.06
C VAL A 247 -8.29 18.95 4.06
N SER A 248 -7.35 18.01 4.01
CA SER A 248 -6.13 17.99 4.81
C SER A 248 -4.89 18.20 3.93
N PRO A 249 -3.76 18.73 4.46
CA PRO A 249 -2.54 18.90 3.70
C PRO A 249 -2.11 17.60 3.02
N GLY A 250 -1.78 17.67 1.72
CA GLY A 250 -1.41 16.50 0.93
C GLY A 250 -2.57 15.65 0.42
N GLN A 251 -3.80 15.98 0.79
CA GLN A 251 -4.99 15.28 0.26
C GLN A 251 -5.14 15.53 -1.24
N PRO A 252 -5.31 14.48 -2.07
CA PRO A 252 -5.55 14.62 -3.49
C PRO A 252 -6.86 15.38 -3.78
N LEU A 253 -6.80 16.35 -4.70
CA LEU A 253 -7.92 17.20 -5.10
C LEU A 253 -8.41 16.89 -6.51
N VAL A 254 -7.48 16.77 -7.45
CA VAL A 254 -7.78 16.58 -8.86
C VAL A 254 -6.67 15.78 -9.54
N ARG A 255 -7.05 15.02 -10.54
CA ARG A 255 -6.14 14.29 -11.42
C ARG A 255 -6.10 14.95 -12.79
N LEU A 256 -4.88 15.23 -13.29
CA LEU A 256 -4.65 15.91 -14.56
C LEU A 256 -3.83 15.04 -15.51
N PHE A 257 -4.17 15.02 -16.81
CA PHE A 257 -3.24 14.65 -17.86
C PHE A 257 -2.30 15.85 -18.12
N PRO A 258 -0.96 15.69 -18.01
CA PRO A 258 -0.07 16.74 -18.45
C PRO A 258 -0.21 16.94 -19.96
N GLU A 259 -0.23 18.19 -20.44
CA GLU A 259 -0.02 18.44 -21.86
C GLU A 259 1.33 17.85 -22.27
N THR A 260 1.32 16.96 -23.23
CA THR A 260 2.56 16.54 -23.89
C THR A 260 3.17 17.78 -24.55
N ALA A 261 4.36 18.18 -24.09
CA ALA A 261 5.14 19.17 -24.81
C ALA A 261 5.20 18.75 -26.29
N PRO A 262 4.96 19.65 -27.25
CA PRO A 262 5.01 19.30 -28.67
C PRO A 262 6.38 18.66 -28.97
N GLN A 263 6.37 17.44 -29.46
CA GLN A 263 7.56 16.82 -30.06
C GLN A 263 7.97 17.66 -31.28
N GLY A 264 8.97 18.49 -31.13
CA GLY A 264 9.52 19.22 -32.26
C GLY A 264 10.17 20.52 -31.87
N ALA A 265 11.34 20.46 -31.24
CA ALA A 265 12.38 21.49 -31.35
C ALA A 265 13.73 20.90 -30.95
N LEU A 266 14.23 19.98 -31.75
CA LEU A 266 15.68 19.75 -31.88
C LEU A 266 15.99 20.03 -33.36
N ALA A 267 16.40 21.27 -33.61
CA ALA A 267 17.16 21.65 -34.77
C ALA A 267 18.60 21.98 -34.32
#